data_b8fd54c057308c83deec8ae20f341565
#
_entry.id   b8fd54c057308c83deec8ae20f341565
#
_cell.length_a   1.000
_cell.length_b   1.000
_cell.length_c   1.000
_cell.angle_alpha   90.00
_cell.angle_beta   90.00
_cell.angle_gamma   90.00
#
_symmetry.space_group_name_H-M   'P 1'
#
loop_
_entity.id
_entity.type
_entity.pdbx_description
1 polymer ?
#
loop_
_entity_poly.entity_id
_entity_poly.type
_entity_poly.pdbx_seq_one_letter_code
_entity_poly.pdbx_strand_id
1 'polypeptide(L)'
;MFKISYDKKITMVQGDTGVINMKIHNYELSQGDEVRFAIVNKSNPSILLCQHSDNKIILKKKVTSFETDGTARIAIHPYDTENLQPGKYLYEIQVKTKDGRIDTVVPLTNFTLMEGVIQE
;
A
#
# COMPACT_ATOMS: atom_id res chain seq x y z
N MET A 1 4.84 -5.14 14.64
CA MET A 1 3.71 -4.22 14.90
C MET A 1 3.31 -3.54 13.60
N PHE A 2 2.03 -3.63 13.29
CA PHE A 2 1.47 -2.97 12.10
C PHE A 2 0.22 -2.22 12.55
N LYS A 3 0.15 -0.92 12.29
CA LYS A 3 -0.98 -0.08 12.69
C LYS A 3 -1.43 0.82 11.55
N ILE A 4 -2.74 0.92 11.37
CA ILE A 4 -3.35 1.90 10.48
C ILE A 4 -4.20 2.82 11.34
N SER A 5 -3.93 4.13 11.28
CA SER A 5 -4.69 5.10 12.03
C SER A 5 -6.00 5.45 11.32
N TYR A 6 -6.83 6.21 12.01
CA TYR A 6 -8.12 6.65 11.47
C TYR A 6 -7.96 7.43 10.15
N ASP A 7 -6.90 8.22 10.03
CA ASP A 7 -6.62 9.02 8.82
C ASP A 7 -5.77 8.24 7.80
N LYS A 8 -5.72 6.91 7.92
CA LYS A 8 -5.05 5.99 6.99
C LYS A 8 -3.53 6.03 7.02
N LYS A 9 -2.93 6.71 8.00
CA LYS A 9 -1.48 6.64 8.18
C LYS A 9 -1.08 5.25 8.68
N ILE A 10 -0.05 4.69 8.09
CA ILE A 10 0.45 3.37 8.45
C ILE A 10 1.76 3.50 9.22
N THR A 11 1.90 2.71 10.27
CA THR A 11 3.15 2.56 11.01
C THR A 11 3.41 1.07 11.17
N MET A 12 4.61 0.62 10.83
CA MET A 12 4.99 -0.76 11.06
C MET A 12 6.48 -0.87 11.34
N VAL A 13 6.85 -1.99 11.97
CA VAL A 13 8.25 -2.29 12.23
C VAL A 13 8.81 -3.07 11.05
N GLN A 14 10.03 -2.72 10.67
CA GLN A 14 10.78 -3.39 9.61
C GLN A 14 10.81 -4.90 9.86
N GLY A 15 10.48 -5.67 8.82
CA GLY A 15 10.49 -7.13 8.91
C GLY A 15 9.25 -7.75 9.53
N ASP A 16 8.28 -6.94 9.95
CA ASP A 16 7.02 -7.47 10.46
C ASP A 16 6.05 -7.81 9.33
N THR A 17 5.06 -8.60 9.65
CA THR A 17 3.96 -8.90 8.73
C THR A 17 2.87 -7.86 8.92
N GLY A 18 2.36 -7.31 7.81
CA GLY A 18 1.25 -6.39 7.83
C GLY A 18 0.16 -6.83 6.87
N VAL A 19 -1.09 -6.55 7.22
CA VAL A 19 -2.23 -6.85 6.36
C VAL A 19 -3.15 -5.64 6.32
N ILE A 20 -3.48 -5.20 5.11
CA ILE A 20 -4.47 -4.16 4.90
C ILE A 20 -5.72 -4.82 4.34
N ASN A 21 -6.81 -4.77 5.10
CA ASN A 21 -8.11 -5.24 4.63
C ASN A 21 -8.89 -4.03 4.14
N MET A 22 -9.26 -4.04 2.88
CA MET A 22 -9.88 -2.89 2.26
C MET A 22 -11.22 -3.29 1.64
N LYS A 23 -12.23 -2.46 1.90
CA LYS A 23 -13.54 -2.64 1.32
C LYS A 23 -14.02 -1.29 0.80
N ILE A 24 -14.55 -1.26 -0.41
CA ILE A 24 -15.01 -0.02 -1.01
C ILE A 24 -16.49 0.18 -0.68
N HIS A 25 -16.82 1.39 -0.24
CA HIS A 25 -18.20 1.75 0.05
C HIS A 25 -19.03 1.73 -1.24
N ASN A 26 -20.16 1.03 -1.20
CA ASN A 26 -21.10 0.92 -2.31
C ASN A 26 -20.55 0.25 -3.57
N TYR A 27 -19.44 -0.48 -3.46
CA TYR A 27 -18.92 -1.26 -4.58
C TYR A 27 -18.29 -2.54 -4.06
N GLU A 28 -18.75 -3.67 -4.56
CA GLU A 28 -18.20 -4.97 -4.17
C GLU A 28 -17.17 -5.40 -5.21
N LEU A 29 -15.92 -5.52 -4.78
CA LEU A 29 -14.84 -5.95 -5.64
C LEU A 29 -15.09 -7.40 -6.09
N SER A 30 -14.89 -7.66 -7.36
CA SER A 30 -15.14 -8.97 -7.96
C SER A 30 -14.12 -9.25 -9.05
N GLN A 31 -14.22 -10.43 -9.64
CA GLN A 31 -13.31 -10.86 -10.68
C GLN A 31 -13.23 -9.83 -11.81
N GLY A 32 -12.02 -9.48 -12.21
CA GLY A 32 -11.75 -8.47 -13.22
C GLY A 32 -11.34 -7.13 -12.64
N ASP A 33 -11.63 -6.90 -11.36
CA ASP A 33 -11.15 -5.70 -10.66
C ASP A 33 -9.73 -5.93 -10.16
N GLU A 34 -9.01 -4.84 -9.96
CA GLU A 34 -7.62 -4.90 -9.51
C GLU A 34 -7.37 -3.81 -8.48
N VAL A 35 -6.81 -4.20 -7.34
CA VAL A 35 -6.39 -3.26 -6.30
C VAL A 35 -4.88 -3.14 -6.37
N ARG A 36 -4.39 -1.91 -6.45
CA ARG A 36 -2.96 -1.60 -6.55
C ARG A 36 -2.53 -0.83 -5.31
N PHE A 37 -1.45 -1.29 -4.72
CA PHE A 37 -0.82 -0.66 -3.56
C PHE A 37 0.62 -0.34 -3.92
N ALA A 38 1.08 0.85 -3.59
CA ALA A 38 2.45 1.25 -3.86
C ALA A 38 3.01 2.08 -2.72
N ILE A 39 4.28 1.84 -2.39
CA ILE A 39 5.03 2.66 -1.43
C ILE A 39 6.08 3.42 -2.22
N VAL A 40 6.17 4.72 -1.98
CA VAL A 40 7.13 5.59 -2.64
C VAL A 40 7.94 6.34 -1.59
N ASN A 41 9.12 6.82 -2.00
CA ASN A 41 9.99 7.58 -1.12
C ASN A 41 9.42 8.98 -0.91
N LYS A 42 9.41 9.43 0.35
CA LYS A 42 8.89 10.75 0.72
C LYS A 42 9.87 11.89 0.43
N SER A 43 11.13 11.57 0.21
CA SER A 43 12.21 12.57 0.18
C SER A 43 12.07 13.64 -0.89
N ASN A 44 11.22 13.42 -1.91
CA ASN A 44 11.08 14.38 -2.99
C ASN A 44 9.66 14.39 -3.56
N PRO A 45 8.68 14.85 -2.77
CA PRO A 45 7.27 14.78 -3.17
C PRO A 45 6.95 15.63 -4.41
N SER A 46 7.68 16.72 -4.65
CA SER A 46 7.45 17.54 -5.84
C SER A 46 7.78 16.80 -7.12
N ILE A 47 8.76 15.92 -7.09
CA ILE A 47 9.10 15.08 -8.23
C ILE A 47 8.03 14.03 -8.46
N LEU A 48 7.43 13.51 -7.38
CA LEU A 48 6.34 12.53 -7.49
C LEU A 48 5.13 13.11 -8.22
N LEU A 49 4.84 14.38 -7.99
CA LEU A 49 3.72 15.06 -8.67
C LEU A 49 3.98 15.25 -10.17
N CYS A 50 5.24 15.41 -10.55
CA CYS A 50 5.61 15.72 -11.93
C CYS A 50 5.99 14.48 -12.75
N GLN A 51 6.40 13.41 -12.09
CA GLN A 51 6.93 12.23 -12.77
C GLN A 51 6.41 10.96 -12.10
N HIS A 52 5.45 10.33 -12.72
CA HIS A 52 4.96 9.04 -12.29
C HIS A 52 5.86 7.93 -12.83
N SER A 53 7.17 8.05 -12.61
CA SER A 53 8.07 7.02 -13.11
C SER A 53 8.15 5.89 -12.09
N ASP A 54 8.23 4.67 -12.59
CA ASP A 54 8.34 3.47 -11.74
C ASP A 54 9.60 3.49 -10.87
N ASN A 55 10.58 4.35 -11.20
CA ASN A 55 11.80 4.49 -10.41
C ASN A 55 11.56 5.04 -9.01
N LYS A 56 10.40 5.63 -8.77
CA LYS A 56 10.04 6.19 -7.45
C LYS A 56 9.30 5.20 -6.59
N ILE A 57 8.83 4.11 -7.17
CA ILE A 57 8.07 3.09 -6.45
C ILE A 57 9.05 2.11 -5.81
N ILE A 58 8.98 2.00 -4.48
CA ILE A 58 9.87 1.13 -3.71
C ILE A 58 9.27 -0.26 -3.55
N LEU A 59 7.96 -0.32 -3.35
CA LEU A 59 7.22 -1.57 -3.19
C LEU A 59 5.89 -1.44 -3.92
N LYS A 60 5.52 -2.47 -4.67
CA LYS A 60 4.28 -2.48 -5.43
C LYS A 60 3.58 -3.81 -5.21
N LYS A 61 2.31 -3.76 -4.89
CA LYS A 61 1.46 -4.94 -4.70
C LYS A 61 0.21 -4.81 -5.56
N LYS A 62 -0.25 -5.94 -6.06
CA LYS A 62 -1.46 -6.01 -6.87
C LYS A 62 -2.33 -7.15 -6.34
N VAL A 63 -3.61 -6.88 -6.13
CA VAL A 63 -4.57 -7.88 -5.65
C VAL A 63 -5.67 -8.02 -6.70
N THR A 64 -5.88 -9.23 -7.17
CA THR A 64 -6.89 -9.54 -8.18
C THR A 64 -7.90 -10.57 -7.71
N SER A 65 -7.71 -11.14 -6.53
CA SER A 65 -8.64 -12.08 -5.90
C SER A 65 -9.21 -11.46 -4.64
N PHE A 66 -10.50 -11.62 -4.43
CA PHE A 66 -11.20 -10.96 -3.32
C PHE A 66 -12.03 -11.97 -2.54
N GLU A 67 -12.33 -11.62 -1.29
CA GLU A 67 -13.20 -12.43 -0.48
C GLU A 67 -14.65 -12.32 -0.97
N THR A 68 -15.50 -13.21 -0.51
CA THR A 68 -16.89 -13.27 -0.98
C THR A 68 -17.67 -12.00 -0.71
N ASP A 69 -17.28 -11.24 0.30
CA ASP A 69 -17.94 -9.96 0.63
C ASP A 69 -17.30 -8.77 -0.10
N GLY A 70 -16.37 -9.03 -1.03
CA GLY A 70 -15.70 -7.98 -1.79
C GLY A 70 -14.51 -7.35 -1.10
N THR A 71 -14.04 -7.91 0.01
CA THR A 71 -12.86 -7.39 0.72
C THR A 71 -11.59 -7.73 -0.04
N ALA A 72 -10.72 -6.74 -0.23
CA ALA A 72 -9.37 -6.93 -0.76
C ALA A 72 -8.40 -7.03 0.41
N ARG A 73 -7.51 -8.00 0.34
CA ARG A 73 -6.49 -8.22 1.36
C ARG A 73 -5.12 -7.98 0.77
N ILE A 74 -4.46 -6.90 1.22
CA ILE A 74 -3.12 -6.56 0.77
C ILE A 74 -2.14 -7.01 1.85
N ALA A 75 -1.30 -7.98 1.52
CA ALA A 75 -0.35 -8.55 2.48
C ALA A 75 1.03 -7.94 2.26
N ILE A 76 1.63 -7.46 3.36
CA ILE A 76 3.03 -7.02 3.37
C ILE A 76 3.79 -8.09 4.15
N HIS A 77 4.73 -8.73 3.47
CA HIS A 77 5.50 -9.82 4.07
C HIS A 77 6.79 -9.29 4.68
N PRO A 78 7.41 -10.03 5.61
CA PRO A 78 8.68 -9.60 6.22
C PRO A 78 9.75 -9.24 5.19
N TYR A 79 9.88 -10.03 4.12
CA TYR A 79 10.89 -9.78 3.10
C TYR A 79 10.64 -8.50 2.30
N ASP A 80 9.42 -7.95 2.33
CA ASP A 80 9.11 -6.71 1.60
C ASP A 80 9.79 -5.50 2.22
N THR A 81 9.99 -5.49 3.53
CA THR A 81 10.52 -4.32 4.24
C THR A 81 11.86 -4.55 4.91
N GLU A 82 12.32 -5.80 5.03
CA GLU A 82 13.53 -6.09 5.80
C GLU A 82 14.79 -5.41 5.25
N ASN A 83 14.82 -5.13 3.95
CA ASN A 83 15.95 -4.46 3.31
C ASN A 83 15.69 -2.98 3.03
N LEU A 84 14.55 -2.45 3.45
CA LEU A 84 14.26 -1.03 3.33
C LEU A 84 14.83 -0.29 4.52
N GLN A 85 15.34 0.92 4.24
CA GLN A 85 15.84 1.76 5.31
C GLN A 85 14.67 2.28 6.15
N PRO A 86 14.75 2.19 7.49
CA PRO A 86 13.71 2.78 8.34
C PRO A 86 13.58 4.28 8.07
N GLY A 87 12.36 4.78 8.13
CA GLY A 87 12.10 6.17 7.86
C GLY A 87 10.68 6.41 7.41
N LYS A 88 10.47 7.57 6.81
CA LYS A 88 9.15 8.01 6.37
C LYS A 88 8.99 7.84 4.88
N TYR A 89 7.92 7.16 4.51
CA TYR A 89 7.52 6.92 3.12
C TYR A 89 6.10 7.40 2.92
N LEU A 90 5.63 7.33 1.69
CA LEU A 90 4.23 7.56 1.34
C LEU A 90 3.70 6.31 0.65
N TYR A 91 2.41 6.06 0.80
CA TYR A 91 1.77 4.98 0.08
C TYR A 91 0.46 5.45 -0.54
N GLU A 92 0.01 4.70 -1.53
CA GLU A 92 -1.22 5.01 -2.27
C GLU A 92 -1.93 3.71 -2.61
N ILE A 93 -3.26 3.74 -2.60
CA ILE A 93 -4.06 2.60 -3.05
C ILE A 93 -4.99 3.08 -4.16
N GLN A 94 -4.93 2.38 -5.30
CA GLN A 94 -5.80 2.60 -6.45
C GLN A 94 -6.62 1.35 -6.72
N VAL A 95 -7.79 1.55 -7.30
CA VAL A 95 -8.62 0.46 -7.80
C VAL A 95 -8.85 0.67 -9.29
N LYS A 96 -8.57 -0.36 -10.07
CA LYS A 96 -8.93 -0.39 -11.49
C LYS A 96 -10.08 -1.37 -11.64
N THR A 97 -11.24 -0.87 -12.06
CA THR A 97 -12.41 -1.71 -12.23
C THR A 97 -12.33 -2.48 -13.54
N LYS A 98 -13.13 -3.54 -13.65
CA LYS A 98 -13.14 -4.39 -14.83
C LYS A 98 -13.54 -3.66 -16.11
N ASP A 99 -14.21 -2.53 -15.98
CA ASP A 99 -14.58 -1.70 -17.13
C ASP A 99 -13.51 -0.66 -17.47
N GLY A 100 -12.36 -0.68 -16.78
CA GLY A 100 -11.23 0.19 -17.08
C GLY A 100 -11.17 1.48 -16.31
N ARG A 101 -12.12 1.73 -15.39
CA ARG A 101 -12.09 2.95 -14.57
C ARG A 101 -11.04 2.82 -13.48
N ILE A 102 -10.29 3.89 -13.25
CA ILE A 102 -9.26 3.94 -12.22
C ILE A 102 -9.65 4.99 -11.18
N ASP A 103 -9.71 4.57 -9.93
CA ASP A 103 -9.99 5.46 -8.80
C ASP A 103 -8.90 5.34 -7.76
N THR A 104 -8.41 6.48 -7.26
CA THR A 104 -7.50 6.50 -6.11
C THR A 104 -8.36 6.51 -4.86
N VAL A 105 -8.36 5.40 -4.13
CA VAL A 105 -9.20 5.25 -2.93
C VAL A 105 -8.48 5.70 -1.66
N VAL A 106 -7.14 5.60 -1.65
CA VAL A 106 -6.31 6.19 -0.60
C VAL A 106 -5.24 7.01 -1.31
N PRO A 107 -5.32 8.35 -1.24
CA PRO A 107 -4.28 9.19 -1.85
C PRO A 107 -2.98 9.09 -1.06
N LEU A 108 -1.90 9.63 -1.59
CA LEU A 108 -0.59 9.56 -0.96
C LEU A 108 -0.69 9.96 0.52
N THR A 109 -0.31 9.03 1.39
CA THR A 109 -0.47 9.14 2.83
C THR A 109 0.77 8.58 3.50
N ASN A 110 1.07 9.04 4.71
CA ASN A 110 2.28 8.64 5.42
C ASN A 110 2.33 7.15 5.70
N PHE A 111 3.49 6.58 5.42
CA PHE A 111 3.86 5.21 5.78
C PHE A 111 5.20 5.30 6.52
N THR A 112 5.18 5.02 7.82
CA THR A 112 6.37 5.10 8.65
C THR A 112 6.90 3.71 8.95
N LEU A 113 8.14 3.46 8.57
CA LEU A 113 8.81 2.19 8.81
C LEU A 113 9.79 2.38 9.97
N MET A 114 9.55 1.67 11.05
CA MET A 114 10.39 1.72 12.25
C MET A 114 11.46 0.65 12.19
N GLU A 115 12.60 0.92 12.83
CA GLU A 115 13.69 -0.03 12.87
C GLU A 115 13.32 -1.26 13.68
N GLY A 116 13.62 -2.44 13.12
CA GLY A 116 13.48 -3.70 13.82
C GLY A 116 14.77 -4.02 14.57
N VAL A 117 14.64 -4.34 15.86
CA VAL A 117 15.79 -4.64 16.71
C VAL A 117 16.16 -6.11 16.66
N ILE A 118 15.17 -6.98 16.54
CA ILE A 118 15.38 -8.42 16.48
C ILE A 118 15.42 -8.85 15.03
N GLN A 119 16.55 -9.41 14.62
CA GLN A 119 16.73 -9.94 13.27
C GLN A 119 17.13 -11.40 13.34
N GLU A 120 16.55 -12.19 12.48
CA GLU A 120 16.87 -13.61 12.40
C GLU A 120 17.98 -13.90 11.40
#